data_8826088d2783b7e6dae5f36d688e9588
#
_entry.id   8826088d2783b7e6dae5f36d688e9588
#
_cell.length_a   1.000
_cell.length_b   1.000
_cell.length_c   1.000
_cell.angle_alpha   90.00
_cell.angle_beta   90.00
_cell.angle_gamma   90.00
#
_symmetry.space_group_name_H-M   'P 1'
#
loop_
_entity.id
_entity.type
_entity.pdbx_description
1 polymer ?
#
loop_
_entity_poly.entity_id
_entity_poly.type
_entity_poly.pdbx_seq_one_letter_code
_entity_poly.pdbx_strand_id
1 'polypeptide(L)'
;MNVVNLIGRLTRDPELRYSPSGVGVTRITVAVDRKLSRDKKSEAQANNQPTADFISCVAFNKTAELIANYFNKGSQIGVEGKIQTGSYEKDGQRIYTTDVLITGITFIGSSSGGNNNSGNYQNSNSQENYYPVENSDDIPF
;
A
#
# COMPACT_ATOMS: atom_id res chain seq x y z
N MET A 1 -19.81 7.99 -5.56
CA MET A 1 -18.87 7.54 -4.51
C MET A 1 -17.71 6.81 -5.18
N ASN A 2 -16.48 7.11 -4.81
CA ASN A 2 -15.27 6.47 -5.32
C ASN A 2 -14.30 6.29 -4.14
N VAL A 3 -14.38 5.15 -3.50
CA VAL A 3 -13.64 4.85 -2.26
C VAL A 3 -13.04 3.46 -2.38
N VAL A 4 -11.76 3.34 -2.04
CA VAL A 4 -11.03 2.08 -2.00
C VAL A 4 -10.32 1.97 -0.67
N ASN A 5 -10.51 0.85 0.01
CA ASN A 5 -9.81 0.52 1.25
C ASN A 5 -9.14 -0.84 1.08
N LEU A 6 -7.84 -0.89 1.23
CA LEU A 6 -7.05 -2.10 1.02
C LEU A 6 -6.16 -2.38 2.22
N ILE A 7 -6.02 -3.64 2.56
CA ILE A 7 -4.99 -4.13 3.47
C ILE A 7 -4.20 -5.20 2.72
N GLY A 8 -2.90 -5.00 2.62
CA GLY A 8 -2.05 -5.94 1.93
C GLY A 8 -0.57 -5.70 2.23
N ARG A 9 0.29 -6.27 1.41
CA ARG A 9 1.74 -6.16 1.56
C ARG A 9 2.37 -5.53 0.33
N LEU A 10 3.41 -4.73 0.54
CA LEU A 10 4.19 -4.18 -0.55
C LEU A 10 4.97 -5.32 -1.25
N THR A 11 4.95 -5.30 -2.57
CA THR A 11 5.64 -6.31 -3.38
C THR A 11 7.11 -5.99 -3.60
N ARG A 12 7.50 -4.74 -3.38
CA ARG A 12 8.87 -4.24 -3.52
C ARG A 12 9.06 -3.00 -2.64
N ASP A 13 10.31 -2.59 -2.46
CA ASP A 13 10.62 -1.37 -1.74
C ASP A 13 10.06 -0.15 -2.46
N PRO A 14 9.43 0.78 -1.75
CA PRO A 14 8.92 2.00 -2.37
C PRO A 14 10.05 2.94 -2.77
N GLU A 15 9.95 3.51 -3.96
CA GLU A 15 10.87 4.54 -4.46
C GLU A 15 10.19 5.89 -4.40
N LEU A 16 10.84 6.85 -3.76
CA LEU A 16 10.40 8.24 -3.74
C LEU A 16 11.08 8.99 -4.87
N ARG A 17 10.28 9.59 -5.73
CA ARG A 17 10.74 10.45 -6.82
C ARG A 17 10.11 11.83 -6.69
N TYR A 18 10.83 12.84 -7.15
CA TYR A 18 10.33 14.21 -7.16
C TYR A 18 10.05 14.65 -8.58
N SER A 19 8.90 15.27 -8.81
CA SER A 19 8.57 15.90 -10.08
C SER A 19 9.44 17.16 -10.28
N PRO A 20 9.55 17.70 -11.52
CA PRO A 20 10.27 18.95 -11.75
C PRO A 20 9.77 20.13 -10.91
N SER A 21 8.50 20.09 -10.49
CA SER A 21 7.90 21.08 -9.60
C SER A 21 8.16 20.84 -8.11
N GLY A 22 8.93 19.78 -7.77
CA GLY A 22 9.26 19.47 -6.37
C GLY A 22 8.23 18.62 -5.63
N VAL A 23 7.25 18.05 -6.31
CA VAL A 23 6.24 17.18 -5.71
C VAL A 23 6.78 15.77 -5.56
N GLY A 24 6.78 15.26 -4.33
CA GLY A 24 7.15 13.87 -4.06
C GLY A 24 6.09 12.89 -4.55
N VAL A 25 6.52 11.85 -5.24
CA VAL A 25 5.64 10.80 -5.77
C VAL A 25 6.26 9.44 -5.45
N THR A 26 5.46 8.53 -4.94
CA THR A 26 5.84 7.12 -4.85
C THR A 26 4.75 6.24 -5.44
N ARG A 27 5.19 5.24 -6.18
CA ARG A 27 4.29 4.23 -6.75
C ARG A 27 4.60 2.90 -6.10
N ILE A 28 3.57 2.27 -5.57
CA ILE A 28 3.69 0.97 -4.91
C ILE A 28 2.70 -0.02 -5.52
N THR A 29 3.00 -1.29 -5.38
CA THR A 29 2.06 -2.37 -5.69
C THR A 29 1.73 -3.10 -4.41
N VAL A 30 0.47 -3.14 -4.08
CA VAL A 30 -0.05 -3.80 -2.88
C VAL A 30 -0.64 -5.14 -3.26
N ALA A 31 -0.12 -6.21 -2.66
CA ALA A 31 -0.67 -7.54 -2.81
C ALA A 31 -1.76 -7.75 -1.76
N VAL A 32 -2.99 -7.89 -2.22
CA VAL A 32 -4.17 -8.10 -1.37
C VAL A 32 -4.65 -9.53 -1.53
N ASP A 33 -4.66 -10.28 -0.44
CA ASP A 33 -5.09 -11.67 -0.47
C ASP A 33 -6.57 -11.80 -0.84
N ARG A 34 -6.85 -12.71 -1.75
CA ARG A 34 -8.23 -13.08 -2.06
C ARG A 34 -8.81 -13.92 -0.93
N LYS A 35 -10.06 -13.63 -0.57
CA LYS A 35 -10.79 -14.45 0.41
C LYS A 35 -11.25 -15.74 -0.26
N LEU A 36 -10.39 -16.74 -0.27
CA LEU A 36 -10.68 -18.05 -0.82
C LEU A 36 -10.95 -19.06 0.31
N SER A 37 -11.88 -19.98 0.07
CA SER A 37 -12.01 -21.13 0.95
C SER A 37 -10.71 -21.96 0.94
N ARG A 38 -10.49 -22.76 1.98
CA ARG A 38 -9.28 -23.57 2.10
C ARG A 38 -9.09 -24.47 0.88
N ASP A 39 -10.14 -25.07 0.37
CA ASP A 39 -10.12 -25.95 -0.81
C ASP A 39 -9.76 -25.20 -2.08
N LYS A 40 -10.38 -24.04 -2.31
CA LYS A 40 -10.09 -23.19 -3.47
C LYS A 40 -8.68 -22.63 -3.43
N LYS A 41 -8.18 -22.30 -2.25
CA LYS A 41 -6.81 -21.84 -2.08
C LYS A 41 -5.80 -22.94 -2.44
N SER A 42 -6.06 -24.16 -2.00
CA SER A 42 -5.24 -25.33 -2.35
C SER A 42 -5.27 -25.62 -3.84
N GLU A 43 -6.42 -25.56 -4.48
CA GLU A 43 -6.55 -25.72 -5.92
C GLU A 43 -5.78 -24.63 -6.69
N ALA A 44 -5.92 -23.38 -6.29
CA ALA A 44 -5.22 -22.27 -6.91
C ALA A 44 -3.70 -22.43 -6.80
N GLN A 45 -3.20 -22.85 -5.65
CA GLN A 45 -1.78 -23.11 -5.44
C GLN A 45 -1.29 -24.30 -6.28
N ALA A 46 -2.06 -25.36 -6.36
CA ALA A 46 -1.74 -26.52 -7.17
C ALA A 46 -1.71 -26.21 -8.68
N ASN A 47 -2.55 -25.29 -9.14
CA ASN A 47 -2.66 -24.87 -10.53
C ASN A 47 -1.83 -23.62 -10.86
N ASN A 48 -0.96 -23.16 -9.95
CA ASN A 48 -0.19 -21.91 -10.11
C ASN A 48 -1.04 -20.68 -10.39
N GLN A 49 -2.29 -20.64 -9.91
CA GLN A 49 -3.14 -19.48 -10.02
C GLN A 49 -2.87 -18.49 -8.90
N PRO A 50 -3.01 -17.20 -9.16
CA PRO A 50 -2.76 -16.18 -8.14
C PRO A 50 -3.79 -16.28 -7.01
N THR A 51 -3.31 -16.19 -5.76
CA THR A 51 -4.15 -16.13 -4.56
C THR A 51 -4.26 -14.71 -4.00
N ALA A 52 -3.63 -13.75 -4.67
CA ALA A 52 -3.65 -12.35 -4.32
C ALA A 52 -3.90 -11.49 -5.56
N ASP A 53 -4.46 -10.32 -5.33
CA ASP A 53 -4.58 -9.28 -6.36
C ASP A 53 -3.46 -8.25 -6.15
N PHE A 54 -2.80 -7.89 -7.24
CA PHE A 54 -1.71 -6.92 -7.24
C PHE A 54 -2.26 -5.58 -7.73
N ILE A 55 -2.36 -4.63 -6.81
CA ILE A 55 -3.03 -3.36 -7.06
C ILE A 55 -2.00 -2.24 -7.07
N SER A 56 -1.93 -1.53 -8.20
CA SER A 56 -1.06 -0.38 -8.35
C SER A 56 -1.65 0.82 -7.61
N CYS A 57 -0.84 1.41 -6.76
CA CYS A 57 -1.20 2.57 -5.96
C CYS A 57 -0.17 3.67 -6.13
N VAL A 58 -0.62 4.91 -6.10
CA VAL A 58 0.24 6.09 -6.20
C VAL A 58 -0.05 7.04 -5.05
N ALA A 59 1.02 7.60 -4.47
CA ALA A 59 0.93 8.58 -3.40
C ALA A 59 1.75 9.81 -3.74
N PHE A 60 1.34 10.96 -3.19
CA PHE A 60 1.97 12.26 -3.42
C PHE A 60 2.34 12.92 -2.10
N ASN A 61 3.32 13.82 -2.15
CA ASN A 61 3.74 14.69 -1.06
C ASN A 61 4.10 13.92 0.22
N LYS A 62 3.55 14.31 1.35
CA LYS A 62 3.85 13.72 2.65
C LYS A 62 3.51 12.24 2.73
N THR A 63 2.43 11.83 2.11
CA THR A 63 2.05 10.42 2.05
C THR A 63 3.09 9.59 1.32
N ALA A 64 3.63 10.13 0.22
CA ALA A 64 4.72 9.48 -0.52
C ALA A 64 5.99 9.35 0.33
N GLU A 65 6.36 10.40 1.04
CA GLU A 65 7.51 10.39 1.94
C GLU A 65 7.33 9.41 3.10
N LEU A 66 6.15 9.37 3.70
CA LEU A 66 5.82 8.42 4.76
C LEU A 66 5.98 6.97 4.30
N ILE A 67 5.44 6.66 3.14
CA ILE A 67 5.54 5.31 2.57
C ILE A 67 7.00 4.95 2.30
N ALA A 68 7.75 5.85 1.68
CA ALA A 68 9.14 5.61 1.35
C ALA A 68 10.03 5.44 2.59
N ASN A 69 9.73 6.15 3.67
CA ASN A 69 10.55 6.15 4.89
C ASN A 69 10.24 4.99 5.84
N TYR A 70 9.00 4.52 5.89
CA TYR A 70 8.56 3.58 6.93
C TYR A 70 8.15 2.21 6.41
N PHE A 71 8.02 2.02 5.12
CA PHE A 71 7.61 0.75 4.52
C PHE A 71 8.71 0.17 3.64
N ASN A 72 8.80 -1.14 3.65
CA ASN A 72 9.73 -1.92 2.83
C ASN A 72 8.97 -3.03 2.10
N LYS A 73 9.66 -3.70 1.19
CA LYS A 73 9.14 -4.92 0.57
C LYS A 73 8.64 -5.89 1.64
N GLY A 74 7.43 -6.36 1.49
CA GLY A 74 6.78 -7.28 2.42
C GLY A 74 6.10 -6.64 3.61
N SER A 75 6.26 -5.33 3.82
CA SER A 75 5.55 -4.60 4.88
C SER A 75 4.06 -4.63 4.66
N GLN A 76 3.31 -4.79 5.74
CA GLN A 76 1.86 -4.71 5.71
C GLN A 76 1.42 -3.26 5.78
N ILE A 77 0.47 -2.89 4.93
CA ILE A 77 -0.03 -1.52 4.83
C ILE A 77 -1.55 -1.51 4.69
N GLY A 78 -2.18 -0.56 5.35
CA GLY A 78 -3.57 -0.19 5.09
C GLY A 78 -3.61 1.05 4.20
N VAL A 79 -4.34 0.99 3.12
CA VAL A 79 -4.46 2.06 2.13
C VAL A 79 -5.91 2.51 2.04
N GLU A 80 -6.10 3.81 2.17
CA GLU A 80 -7.35 4.47 1.82
C GLU A 80 -7.12 5.31 0.56
N GLY A 81 -8.05 5.27 -0.36
CA GLY A 81 -7.90 6.02 -1.59
C GLY A 81 -9.11 6.00 -2.49
N LYS A 82 -8.88 6.39 -3.72
CA LYS A 82 -9.88 6.37 -4.79
C LYS A 82 -9.27 5.82 -6.06
N ILE A 83 -10.11 5.26 -6.92
CA ILE A 83 -9.69 4.79 -8.24
C ILE A 83 -9.49 5.99 -9.15
N GLN A 84 -8.35 6.03 -9.81
CA GLN A 84 -8.04 7.03 -10.83
C GLN A 84 -7.60 6.32 -12.10
N THR A 85 -8.20 6.68 -13.21
CA THR A 85 -7.84 6.16 -14.52
C THR A 85 -7.05 7.19 -15.31
N GLY A 86 -6.21 6.68 -16.19
CA GLY A 86 -5.42 7.51 -17.09
C GLY A 86 -5.10 6.77 -18.37
N SER A 87 -4.39 7.43 -19.26
CA SER A 87 -3.89 6.80 -20.47
C SER A 87 -2.61 7.49 -20.95
N TYR A 88 -1.78 6.74 -21.63
CA TYR A 88 -0.60 7.27 -22.30
C TYR A 88 -0.38 6.53 -23.63
N GLU A 89 0.36 7.14 -24.53
CA GLU A 89 0.72 6.52 -25.80
C GLU A 89 2.14 5.95 -25.72
N LYS A 90 2.28 4.73 -26.18
CA LYS A 90 3.55 4.05 -26.31
C LYS A 90 3.55 3.27 -27.63
N ASP A 91 4.53 3.54 -28.49
CA ASP A 91 4.71 2.86 -29.77
C ASP A 91 3.46 2.90 -30.66
N GLY A 92 2.74 4.02 -30.66
CA GLY A 92 1.52 4.21 -31.44
C GLY A 92 0.27 3.54 -30.86
N GLN A 93 0.39 2.92 -29.68
CA GLN A 93 -0.73 2.31 -28.97
C GLN A 93 -1.09 3.12 -27.74
N ARG A 94 -2.40 3.27 -27.52
CA ARG A 94 -2.91 3.90 -26.30
C ARG A 94 -3.02 2.85 -25.19
N ILE A 95 -2.30 3.09 -24.11
CA ILE A 95 -2.32 2.22 -22.93
C ILE A 95 -3.14 2.91 -21.84
N TYR A 96 -4.16 2.19 -21.36
CA TYR A 96 -5.01 2.67 -20.28
C TYR A 96 -4.46 2.19 -18.93
N THR A 97 -4.51 3.06 -17.95
CA THR A 97 -4.06 2.76 -16.58
C THR A 97 -5.21 2.90 -15.60
N THR A 98 -5.17 2.08 -14.58
CA THR A 98 -6.09 2.16 -13.43
C THR A 98 -5.27 2.04 -12.17
N ASP A 99 -5.22 3.09 -11.39
CA ASP A 99 -4.45 3.16 -10.16
C ASP A 99 -5.34 3.54 -8.98
N VAL A 100 -4.91 3.19 -7.79
CA VAL A 100 -5.49 3.71 -6.56
C VAL A 100 -4.68 4.94 -6.14
N LEU A 101 -5.32 6.09 -6.14
CA LEU A 101 -4.73 7.31 -5.59
C LEU A 101 -4.88 7.28 -4.07
N ILE A 102 -3.77 7.19 -3.37
CA ILE A 102 -3.75 7.05 -1.92
C ILE A 102 -4.05 8.39 -1.27
N THR A 103 -5.07 8.42 -0.44
CA THR A 103 -5.46 9.59 0.35
C THR A 103 -5.08 9.46 1.81
N GLY A 104 -4.82 8.26 2.28
CA GLY A 104 -4.39 7.99 3.64
C GLY A 104 -3.78 6.61 3.76
N ILE A 105 -2.96 6.43 4.79
CA ILE A 105 -2.35 5.14 5.10
C ILE A 105 -2.51 4.81 6.57
N THR A 106 -2.54 3.53 6.88
CA THR A 106 -2.56 3.00 8.23
C THR A 106 -1.46 1.97 8.39
N PHE A 107 -0.70 2.08 9.48
CA PHE A 107 0.30 1.09 9.83
C PHE A 107 -0.40 -0.14 10.43
N ILE A 108 -0.14 -1.30 9.87
CA ILE A 108 -0.79 -2.54 10.29
C ILE A 108 0.27 -3.54 10.73
N GLY A 109 0.01 -4.17 11.87
CA GLY A 109 0.88 -5.18 12.43
C GLY A 109 2.05 -4.59 13.23
N SER A 110 2.65 -5.44 14.07
CA SER A 110 3.90 -5.11 14.73
C SER A 110 5.03 -5.13 13.72
N SER A 111 5.96 -4.19 13.83
CA SER A 111 7.21 -4.29 13.11
C SER A 111 7.82 -5.67 13.43
N SER A 112 7.92 -6.50 12.42
CA SER A 112 8.60 -7.78 12.55
C SER A 112 10.11 -7.57 12.54
N GLY A 113 10.60 -6.91 13.56
CA GLY A 113 11.98 -7.05 13.97
C GLY A 113 12.03 -8.24 14.88
N GLY A 114 12.46 -9.38 14.35
CA GLY A 114 12.59 -10.56 15.17
C GLY A 114 13.42 -10.28 16.41
N ASN A 115 12.81 -10.26 17.54
CA ASN A 115 13.42 -10.57 18.79
C ASN A 115 12.36 -11.18 19.69
N ASN A 116 12.36 -12.49 19.74
CA ASN A 116 11.77 -13.24 20.82
C ASN A 116 12.48 -12.83 22.09
N ASN A 117 11.96 -11.89 22.80
CA ASN A 117 12.24 -11.78 24.20
C ASN A 117 10.93 -11.87 24.96
N SER A 118 10.62 -13.09 25.34
CA SER A 118 9.63 -13.40 26.35
C SER A 118 10.03 -12.70 27.64
N GLY A 119 9.25 -11.80 28.08
CA GLY A 119 9.41 -11.30 29.43
C GLY A 119 8.88 -9.90 29.61
N ASN A 120 7.75 -9.89 30.24
CA ASN A 120 7.17 -8.79 30.96
C ASN A 120 6.01 -8.10 30.25
N TYR A 121 4.83 -8.62 30.56
CA TYR A 121 3.60 -7.90 30.39
C TYR A 121 3.57 -6.75 31.37
N GLN A 122 4.18 -5.63 31.03
CA GLN A 122 3.77 -4.38 31.60
C GLN A 122 2.74 -3.79 30.64
N ASN A 123 1.57 -3.69 31.19
CA ASN A 123 0.45 -2.95 30.65
C ASN A 123 0.89 -1.49 30.42
N SER A 124 1.57 -1.26 29.33
CA SER A 124 1.69 0.09 28.79
C SER A 124 0.58 0.22 27.78
N ASN A 125 -0.32 1.14 28.01
CA ASN A 125 -1.20 1.66 27.00
C ASN A 125 -0.40 1.75 25.70
N SER A 126 -0.54 0.76 24.85
CA SER A 126 -0.11 0.90 23.49
C SER A 126 -0.99 1.98 22.89
N GLN A 127 -0.52 3.19 22.95
CA GLN A 127 -0.98 4.16 21.98
C GLN A 127 -0.77 3.49 20.65
N GLU A 128 -1.88 3.12 20.07
CA GLU A 128 -1.90 2.65 18.69
C GLU A 128 -1.04 3.62 17.91
N ASN A 129 -0.04 3.10 17.22
CA ASN A 129 0.75 3.87 16.29
C ASN A 129 -0.12 4.21 15.08
N TYR A 130 -1.20 4.86 15.35
CA TYR A 130 -2.05 5.49 14.38
C TYR A 130 -1.49 6.87 14.12
N TYR A 131 -0.82 7.01 13.00
CA TYR A 131 -0.46 8.32 12.50
C TYR A 131 -1.54 8.73 11.52
N PRO A 132 -2.54 9.52 11.96
CA PRO A 132 -3.44 10.11 10.99
C PRO A 132 -2.57 10.95 10.07
N VAL A 133 -2.72 10.75 8.78
CA VAL A 133 -2.18 11.71 7.82
C VAL A 133 -2.94 13.00 8.09
N GLU A 134 -2.35 13.82 8.95
CA GLU A 134 -2.93 15.11 9.25
C GLU A 134 -2.97 15.92 7.97
N ASN A 135 -4.15 16.34 7.63
CA ASN A 135 -4.50 17.19 6.51
C ASN A 135 -4.53 16.52 5.16
N SER A 136 -5.69 15.98 4.86
CA SER A 136 -6.10 15.73 3.46
C SER A 136 -5.98 16.99 2.58
N ASP A 137 -5.80 18.15 3.18
CA ASP A 137 -5.65 19.42 2.49
C ASP A 137 -4.28 19.59 1.82
N ASP A 138 -3.27 18.81 2.27
CA ASP A 138 -1.92 18.85 1.72
C ASP A 138 -1.72 17.91 0.52
N ILE A 139 -2.73 17.17 0.14
CA ILE A 139 -2.69 16.28 -1.02
C ILE A 139 -3.28 17.03 -2.21
N PRO A 140 -2.50 17.32 -3.27
CA PRO A 140 -3.02 18.01 -4.45
C PRO A 140 -3.92 17.06 -5.24
N PHE A 141 -5.17 17.34 -5.22
CA PHE A 141 -6.16 16.68 -6.06
C PHE A 141 -6.63 17.62 -7.15
#